data_a132e3d9837686ad10465eadca4983a6
#
_entry.id   a132e3d9837686ad10465eadca4983a6
#
_cell.length_a   1.000
_cell.length_b   1.000
_cell.length_c   1.000
_cell.angle_alpha   90.00
_cell.angle_beta   90.00
_cell.angle_gamma   90.00
#
_symmetry.space_group_name_H-M   'P 1'
#
loop_
_entity.id
_entity.type
_entity.pdbx_description
1 polymer ?
#
loop_
_entity_poly.entity_id
_entity_poly.type
_entity_poly.pdbx_seq_one_letter_code
_entity_poly.pdbx_strand_id
1 'polypeptide(L)'
;MTTLSPKDVVIVDGVRSAMGKSKNGMFRHVRADSMSAELVRALVERNDFDPRDVEDIIWGCVNQTLEQGLNIGRNIGLLAGIPKTAGGQTVNRLCGSSMQALHTAAAQIMTNQGEIFIIGGVEHMGHVGMMHGVDLNPEASKHYAKASNMMGLTAEMLGRMNNITREEQDAFGLESHRRAWAATVEGRFDNEIIGIEGHDASGRLQLCTVDEVIRPDATMEQMQKLRPAFDPKGGTVTAATSSALSDGAAAMLVMSAQKAKDLGLKPRARIRSMAVAGCDAAIMGYGPVPATNKALKRAGMSIDDMQTIELNEAFAAQGLSVLKALNLTDKQDIVNINGGAIALGHPLGCSGARITVTLLNALEQSDTEIGLATMCIGLGQGIATVIERV
;
A
#
# COMPACT_ATOMS: atom_id res chain seq x y z
N MET A 1 8.96 27.56 0.55
CA MET A 1 7.56 27.06 0.57
C MET A 1 7.04 27.04 -0.86
N THR A 2 6.65 25.88 -1.34
CA THR A 2 6.12 25.73 -2.70
C THR A 2 4.75 26.39 -2.79
N THR A 3 4.56 27.27 -3.81
CA THR A 3 3.26 27.92 -4.05
C THR A 3 2.28 26.89 -4.64
N LEU A 4 1.20 26.60 -3.94
CA LEU A 4 0.14 25.71 -4.41
C LEU A 4 -0.77 26.44 -5.41
N SER A 5 -1.07 25.79 -6.53
CA SER A 5 -2.15 26.20 -7.42
C SER A 5 -3.52 25.78 -6.84
N PRO A 6 -4.59 26.57 -7.05
CA PRO A 6 -5.93 26.25 -6.50
C PRO A 6 -6.42 24.83 -6.79
N LYS A 7 -6.04 24.28 -7.94
CA LYS A 7 -6.42 22.91 -8.38
C LYS A 7 -5.37 21.84 -8.08
N ASP A 8 -4.28 22.19 -7.41
CA ASP A 8 -3.37 21.15 -6.94
C ASP A 8 -4.12 20.21 -6.00
N VAL A 9 -3.89 18.94 -6.17
CA VAL A 9 -4.47 17.93 -5.29
C VAL A 9 -3.56 17.74 -4.10
N VAL A 10 -4.12 17.94 -2.92
CA VAL A 10 -3.37 17.84 -1.66
C VAL A 10 -3.89 16.71 -0.78
N ILE A 11 -2.96 16.07 -0.09
CA ILE A 11 -3.25 15.11 0.98
C ILE A 11 -3.17 15.89 2.28
N VAL A 12 -4.28 15.96 3.00
CA VAL A 12 -4.37 16.69 4.28
C VAL A 12 -3.99 15.79 5.44
N ASP A 13 -4.49 14.56 5.45
CA ASP A 13 -4.21 13.57 6.48
C ASP A 13 -4.23 12.15 5.94
N GLY A 14 -3.59 11.23 6.65
CA GLY A 14 -3.59 9.83 6.32
C GLY A 14 -3.39 8.96 7.55
N VAL A 15 -4.19 7.90 7.64
CA VAL A 15 -4.21 6.96 8.77
C VAL A 15 -4.28 5.51 8.27
N ARG A 16 -3.89 4.57 9.12
CA ARG A 16 -4.03 3.14 8.86
C ARG A 16 -4.31 2.36 10.14
N SER A 17 -4.83 1.17 10.02
CA SER A 17 -4.74 0.18 11.08
C SER A 17 -3.31 -0.33 11.23
N ALA A 18 -2.99 -0.93 12.36
CA ALA A 18 -1.90 -1.90 12.36
C ALA A 18 -2.22 -3.05 11.39
N MET A 19 -1.20 -3.76 10.88
CA MET A 19 -1.39 -4.89 9.99
C MET A 19 -1.40 -6.19 10.78
N GLY A 20 -2.50 -6.95 10.68
CA GLY A 20 -2.68 -8.24 11.33
C GLY A 20 -2.27 -9.41 10.45
N LYS A 21 -1.88 -10.53 11.03
CA LYS A 21 -1.72 -11.80 10.30
C LYS A 21 -3.08 -12.33 9.86
N SER A 22 -3.20 -12.79 8.62
CA SER A 22 -4.45 -13.34 8.10
C SER A 22 -4.89 -14.64 8.82
N LYS A 23 -3.93 -15.42 9.32
CA LYS A 23 -4.22 -16.68 10.01
C LYS A 23 -4.07 -16.52 11.51
N ASN A 24 -5.18 -16.63 12.23
CA ASN A 24 -5.23 -16.51 13.69
C ASN A 24 -4.62 -15.20 14.21
N GLY A 25 -4.66 -14.14 13.39
CA GLY A 25 -4.13 -12.83 13.73
C GLY A 25 -5.06 -12.04 14.66
N MET A 26 -4.59 -10.85 15.02
CA MET A 26 -5.27 -9.97 15.96
C MET A 26 -6.65 -9.52 15.46
N PHE A 27 -6.88 -9.48 14.13
CA PHE A 27 -8.15 -9.06 13.54
C PHE A 27 -9.08 -10.22 13.13
N ARG A 28 -8.80 -11.46 13.55
CA ARG A 28 -9.56 -12.66 13.17
C ARG A 28 -11.07 -12.62 13.45
N HIS A 29 -11.56 -11.68 14.23
CA HIS A 29 -12.99 -11.45 14.51
C HIS A 29 -13.43 -10.00 14.21
N VAL A 30 -12.59 -9.23 13.51
CA VAL A 30 -12.87 -7.85 13.14
C VAL A 30 -13.23 -7.81 11.66
N ARG A 31 -14.39 -7.28 11.32
CA ARG A 31 -14.83 -7.17 9.92
C ARG A 31 -14.03 -6.11 9.17
N ALA A 32 -13.78 -6.35 7.91
CA ALA A 32 -13.06 -5.43 7.02
C ALA A 32 -13.76 -4.06 6.90
N ASP A 33 -15.09 -4.07 6.74
CA ASP A 33 -15.91 -2.87 6.64
C ASP A 33 -15.93 -2.06 7.95
N SER A 34 -16.00 -2.73 9.10
CA SER A 34 -15.96 -2.09 10.42
C SER A 34 -14.60 -1.44 10.69
N MET A 35 -13.50 -2.17 10.45
CA MET A 35 -12.13 -1.64 10.57
C MET A 35 -11.93 -0.38 9.72
N SER A 36 -12.41 -0.42 8.49
CA SER A 36 -12.32 0.71 7.55
C SER A 36 -13.14 1.92 8.03
N ALA A 37 -14.34 1.68 8.57
CA ALA A 37 -15.20 2.74 9.09
C ALA A 37 -14.57 3.48 10.29
N GLU A 38 -13.81 2.77 11.15
CA GLU A 38 -13.05 3.41 12.24
C GLU A 38 -12.00 4.40 11.70
N LEU A 39 -11.29 4.03 10.62
CA LEU A 39 -10.31 4.93 10.00
C LEU A 39 -10.96 6.17 9.40
N VAL A 40 -12.14 6.02 8.78
CA VAL A 40 -12.90 7.16 8.24
C VAL A 40 -13.36 8.08 9.38
N ARG A 41 -13.87 7.52 10.50
CA ARG A 41 -14.22 8.30 11.70
C ARG A 41 -13.01 9.07 12.23
N ALA A 42 -11.87 8.40 12.37
CA ALA A 42 -10.64 9.03 12.83
C ALA A 42 -10.20 10.21 11.95
N LEU A 43 -10.31 10.08 10.61
CA LEU A 43 -10.01 11.20 9.70
C LEU A 43 -10.97 12.39 9.90
N VAL A 44 -12.27 12.13 10.13
CA VAL A 44 -13.25 13.16 10.38
C VAL A 44 -13.01 13.84 11.73
N GLU A 45 -12.68 13.08 12.76
CA GLU A 45 -12.41 13.59 14.11
C GLU A 45 -11.10 14.40 14.21
N ARG A 46 -10.10 14.04 13.41
CA ARG A 46 -8.78 14.69 13.42
C ARG A 46 -8.71 15.98 12.62
N ASN A 47 -9.69 16.22 11.73
CA ASN A 47 -9.65 17.33 10.78
C ASN A 47 -10.92 18.16 10.86
N ASP A 48 -10.77 19.49 10.92
CA ASP A 48 -11.87 20.43 11.03
C ASP A 48 -12.50 20.73 9.65
N PHE A 49 -13.41 19.85 9.21
CA PHE A 49 -14.21 20.03 8.01
C PHE A 49 -15.62 19.47 8.19
N ASP A 50 -16.57 19.96 7.41
CA ASP A 50 -17.92 19.42 7.42
C ASP A 50 -18.00 18.12 6.61
N PRO A 51 -18.33 16.96 7.19
CA PRO A 51 -18.49 15.71 6.46
C PRO A 51 -19.55 15.76 5.33
N ARG A 52 -20.44 16.77 5.35
CA ARG A 52 -21.41 17.01 4.27
C ARG A 52 -20.78 17.49 2.97
N ASP A 53 -19.55 18.00 3.05
CA ASP A 53 -18.78 18.46 1.90
C ASP A 53 -18.00 17.31 1.23
N VAL A 54 -18.04 16.08 1.78
CA VAL A 54 -17.43 14.91 1.14
C VAL A 54 -18.23 14.53 -0.11
N GLU A 55 -17.56 14.58 -1.25
CA GLU A 55 -18.16 14.22 -2.54
C GLU A 55 -18.32 12.71 -2.68
N ASP A 56 -17.24 11.98 -2.44
CA ASP A 56 -17.23 10.53 -2.65
C ASP A 56 -16.24 9.83 -1.70
N ILE A 57 -16.53 8.57 -1.39
CA ILE A 57 -15.65 7.65 -0.69
C ILE A 57 -15.16 6.61 -1.67
N ILE A 58 -13.87 6.65 -2.00
CA ILE A 58 -13.27 5.78 -3.00
C ILE A 58 -12.39 4.74 -2.31
N TRP A 59 -12.79 3.48 -2.35
CA TRP A 59 -12.14 2.43 -1.56
C TRP A 59 -11.57 1.30 -2.41
N GLY A 60 -10.28 1.02 -2.25
CA GLY A 60 -9.61 -0.10 -2.90
C GLY A 60 -9.92 -1.42 -2.19
N CYS A 61 -10.36 -2.41 -2.95
CA CYS A 61 -10.56 -3.77 -2.47
C CYS A 61 -10.43 -4.76 -3.62
N VAL A 62 -9.69 -5.85 -3.42
CA VAL A 62 -9.44 -6.85 -4.46
C VAL A 62 -10.53 -7.90 -4.48
N ASN A 63 -10.76 -8.56 -3.37
CA ASN A 63 -11.75 -9.63 -3.26
C ASN A 63 -13.09 -9.08 -2.77
N GLN A 64 -13.87 -8.53 -3.71
CA GLN A 64 -15.15 -7.86 -3.45
C GLN A 64 -16.27 -8.89 -3.23
N THR A 65 -16.14 -9.71 -2.20
CA THR A 65 -17.12 -10.75 -1.83
C THR A 65 -17.24 -10.85 -0.31
N LEU A 66 -18.27 -11.54 0.18
CA LEU A 66 -18.61 -11.63 1.59
C LEU A 66 -18.74 -10.23 2.22
N GLU A 67 -18.06 -9.97 3.34
CA GLU A 67 -18.08 -8.66 4.02
C GLU A 67 -17.38 -7.54 3.24
N GLN A 68 -16.58 -7.89 2.24
CA GLN A 68 -15.97 -6.97 1.29
C GLN A 68 -16.81 -6.79 0.02
N GLY A 69 -17.97 -7.46 -0.05
CA GLY A 69 -18.83 -7.49 -1.21
C GLY A 69 -19.68 -6.24 -1.42
N LEU A 70 -20.51 -6.29 -2.47
CA LEU A 70 -21.29 -5.17 -2.96
C LEU A 70 -20.39 -3.96 -3.26
N ASN A 71 -20.71 -2.80 -2.77
CA ASN A 71 -19.88 -1.61 -2.85
C ASN A 71 -19.34 -1.29 -1.44
N ILE A 72 -18.21 -1.89 -1.09
CA ILE A 72 -17.64 -1.71 0.26
C ILE A 72 -17.33 -0.24 0.56
N GLY A 73 -16.90 0.56 -0.43
CA GLY A 73 -16.69 2.00 -0.25
C GLY A 73 -17.94 2.72 0.24
N ARG A 74 -19.11 2.40 -0.35
CA ARG A 74 -20.39 2.96 0.11
C ARG A 74 -20.75 2.46 1.50
N ASN A 75 -20.61 1.16 1.76
CA ASN A 75 -20.89 0.57 3.07
C ASN A 75 -20.06 1.20 4.18
N ILE A 76 -18.77 1.40 3.95
CA ILE A 76 -17.86 2.05 4.90
C ILE A 76 -18.34 3.47 5.25
N GLY A 77 -18.71 4.27 4.23
CA GLY A 77 -19.21 5.62 4.47
C GLY A 77 -20.47 5.65 5.33
N LEU A 78 -21.40 4.74 5.07
CA LEU A 78 -22.62 4.61 5.88
C LEU A 78 -22.33 4.17 7.31
N LEU A 79 -21.42 3.20 7.50
CA LEU A 79 -20.99 2.71 8.80
C LEU A 79 -20.22 3.77 9.60
N ALA A 80 -19.42 4.60 8.91
CA ALA A 80 -18.69 5.69 9.52
C ALA A 80 -19.56 6.91 9.89
N GLY A 81 -20.82 6.93 9.43
CA GLY A 81 -21.72 8.06 9.68
C GLY A 81 -21.52 9.23 8.71
N ILE A 82 -20.83 9.03 7.61
CA ILE A 82 -20.74 10.05 6.55
C ILE A 82 -22.14 10.31 5.98
N PRO A 83 -22.52 11.57 5.73
CA PRO A 83 -23.83 11.92 5.21
C PRO A 83 -24.20 11.15 3.96
N LYS A 84 -25.48 10.80 3.85
CA LYS A 84 -26.01 9.99 2.72
C LYS A 84 -25.88 10.66 1.35
N THR A 85 -25.61 11.97 1.35
CA THR A 85 -25.35 12.78 0.17
C THR A 85 -24.01 12.45 -0.49
N ALA A 86 -22.99 12.01 0.28
CA ALA A 86 -21.74 11.56 -0.28
C ALA A 86 -21.93 10.29 -1.10
N GLY A 87 -21.22 10.16 -2.21
CA GLY A 87 -21.16 8.96 -3.01
C GLY A 87 -20.36 7.84 -2.35
N GLY A 88 -20.15 6.75 -3.05
CA GLY A 88 -19.24 5.68 -2.65
C GLY A 88 -18.95 4.76 -3.82
N GLN A 89 -17.67 4.44 -4.04
CA GLN A 89 -17.27 3.48 -5.06
C GLN A 89 -16.17 2.55 -4.56
N THR A 90 -16.11 1.36 -5.12
CA THR A 90 -15.05 0.39 -4.87
C THR A 90 -14.18 0.22 -6.12
N VAL A 91 -12.87 0.29 -5.95
CA VAL A 91 -11.90 0.21 -7.04
C VAL A 91 -11.11 -1.09 -6.92
N ASN A 92 -10.96 -1.82 -8.02
CA ASN A 92 -10.10 -2.98 -8.13
C ASN A 92 -9.03 -2.77 -9.20
N ARG A 93 -7.81 -2.63 -8.75
CA ARG A 93 -6.57 -2.74 -9.55
C ARG A 93 -5.63 -3.71 -8.83
N LEU A 94 -6.16 -4.84 -8.37
CA LEU A 94 -5.43 -5.80 -7.54
C LEU A 94 -4.63 -5.07 -6.43
N CYS A 95 -3.36 -5.42 -6.22
CA CYS A 95 -2.53 -4.81 -5.16
C CYS A 95 -2.49 -3.27 -5.18
N GLY A 96 -2.68 -2.64 -6.34
CA GLY A 96 -2.67 -1.17 -6.52
C GLY A 96 -4.02 -0.48 -6.29
N SER A 97 -5.04 -1.17 -5.76
CA SER A 97 -6.42 -0.66 -5.69
C SER A 97 -6.55 0.65 -4.93
N SER A 98 -6.01 0.78 -3.73
CA SER A 98 -6.13 2.01 -2.95
C SER A 98 -5.26 3.17 -3.49
N MET A 99 -4.14 2.90 -4.12
CA MET A 99 -3.41 3.95 -4.85
C MET A 99 -4.19 4.39 -6.09
N GLN A 100 -4.90 3.47 -6.76
CA GLN A 100 -5.83 3.85 -7.85
C GLN A 100 -7.00 4.67 -7.30
N ALA A 101 -7.51 4.40 -6.10
CA ALA A 101 -8.53 5.24 -5.45
C ALA A 101 -8.01 6.68 -5.29
N LEU A 102 -6.77 6.86 -4.84
CA LEU A 102 -6.10 8.17 -4.78
C LEU A 102 -6.02 8.83 -6.17
N HIS A 103 -5.59 8.08 -7.21
CA HIS A 103 -5.52 8.60 -8.57
C HIS A 103 -6.88 9.00 -9.12
N THR A 104 -7.94 8.27 -8.75
CA THR A 104 -9.31 8.57 -9.16
C THR A 104 -9.80 9.87 -8.51
N ALA A 105 -9.64 10.02 -7.19
CA ALA A 105 -9.99 11.27 -6.49
C ALA A 105 -9.21 12.46 -7.05
N ALA A 106 -7.91 12.30 -7.27
CA ALA A 106 -7.09 13.35 -7.84
C ALA A 106 -7.57 13.78 -9.24
N ALA A 107 -7.91 12.83 -10.10
CA ALA A 107 -8.46 13.13 -11.42
C ALA A 107 -9.81 13.86 -11.33
N GLN A 108 -10.68 13.48 -10.41
CA GLN A 108 -11.98 14.14 -10.19
C GLN A 108 -11.79 15.59 -9.71
N ILE A 109 -10.87 15.85 -8.76
CA ILE A 109 -10.53 17.22 -8.33
C ILE A 109 -10.02 18.04 -9.50
N MET A 110 -9.06 17.53 -10.27
CA MET A 110 -8.48 18.21 -11.42
C MET A 110 -9.52 18.55 -12.51
N THR A 111 -10.59 17.76 -12.61
CA THR A 111 -11.68 17.93 -13.60
C THR A 111 -12.93 18.60 -13.03
N ASN A 112 -12.88 19.16 -11.81
CA ASN A 112 -13.99 19.84 -11.11
C ASN A 112 -15.21 18.94 -10.89
N GLN A 113 -15.01 17.67 -10.56
CA GLN A 113 -16.10 16.73 -10.21
C GLN A 113 -16.31 16.62 -8.69
N GLY A 114 -15.62 17.43 -7.90
CA GLY A 114 -15.70 17.49 -6.45
C GLY A 114 -14.43 18.07 -5.86
N GLU A 115 -14.45 18.41 -4.57
CA GLU A 115 -13.34 19.07 -3.91
C GLU A 115 -12.79 18.31 -2.71
N ILE A 116 -13.62 17.50 -2.00
CA ILE A 116 -13.20 16.71 -0.83
C ILE A 116 -13.53 15.24 -1.06
N PHE A 117 -12.53 14.39 -0.91
CA PHE A 117 -12.66 12.94 -1.05
C PHE A 117 -12.02 12.23 0.15
N ILE A 118 -12.66 11.18 0.62
CA ILE A 118 -12.04 10.21 1.52
C ILE A 118 -11.68 9.00 0.67
N ILE A 119 -10.40 8.70 0.58
CA ILE A 119 -9.93 7.52 -0.15
C ILE A 119 -9.30 6.53 0.81
N GLY A 120 -9.28 5.29 0.42
CA GLY A 120 -8.62 4.27 1.21
C GLY A 120 -8.59 2.92 0.53
N GLY A 121 -8.36 1.90 1.33
CA GLY A 121 -8.47 0.53 0.91
C GLY A 121 -8.34 -0.45 2.05
N VAL A 122 -8.83 -1.64 1.81
CA VAL A 122 -8.85 -2.73 2.78
C VAL A 122 -8.65 -4.07 2.08
N GLU A 123 -8.03 -4.97 2.77
CA GLU A 123 -8.13 -6.39 2.49
C GLU A 123 -8.10 -7.15 3.81
N HIS A 124 -9.04 -8.09 3.98
CA HIS A 124 -9.06 -9.04 5.08
C HIS A 124 -8.85 -10.45 4.52
N MET A 125 -7.58 -10.82 4.35
CA MET A 125 -7.22 -12.08 3.70
C MET A 125 -7.47 -13.30 4.59
N GLY A 126 -7.72 -13.07 5.89
CA GLY A 126 -8.16 -14.07 6.85
C GLY A 126 -9.61 -14.49 6.66
N HIS A 127 -10.51 -13.54 6.36
CA HIS A 127 -11.93 -13.81 6.12
C HIS A 127 -12.23 -14.14 4.66
N VAL A 128 -11.54 -13.43 3.74
CA VAL A 128 -11.75 -13.57 2.29
C VAL A 128 -10.43 -13.96 1.64
N GLY A 129 -10.23 -15.26 1.44
CA GLY A 129 -9.00 -15.78 0.83
C GLY A 129 -8.76 -15.20 -0.57
N MET A 130 -7.49 -15.04 -0.93
CA MET A 130 -7.04 -14.33 -2.14
C MET A 130 -7.67 -14.85 -3.45
N MET A 131 -8.03 -16.13 -3.52
CA MET A 131 -8.66 -16.75 -4.70
C MET A 131 -10.14 -17.07 -4.49
N HIS A 132 -10.75 -16.57 -3.41
CA HIS A 132 -12.15 -16.85 -3.10
C HIS A 132 -13.08 -16.31 -4.19
N GLY A 133 -13.89 -17.17 -4.80
CA GLY A 133 -14.84 -16.80 -5.85
C GLY A 133 -14.20 -16.43 -7.20
N VAL A 134 -12.90 -16.64 -7.39
CA VAL A 134 -12.23 -16.37 -8.67
C VAL A 134 -12.39 -17.55 -9.61
N ASP A 135 -12.99 -17.31 -10.77
CA ASP A 135 -13.08 -18.24 -11.90
C ASP A 135 -12.24 -17.70 -13.06
N LEU A 136 -11.12 -18.35 -13.33
CA LEU A 136 -10.21 -17.91 -14.37
C LEU A 136 -10.69 -18.39 -15.75
N ASN A 137 -10.77 -17.48 -16.71
CA ASN A 137 -11.10 -17.83 -18.09
C ASN A 137 -10.06 -18.83 -18.65
N PRO A 138 -10.47 -20.05 -19.08
CA PRO A 138 -9.56 -21.03 -19.63
C PRO A 138 -8.76 -20.55 -20.85
N GLU A 139 -9.32 -19.62 -21.64
CA GLU A 139 -8.64 -19.05 -22.80
C GLU A 139 -7.50 -18.12 -22.46
N ALA A 140 -7.44 -17.59 -21.23
CA ALA A 140 -6.36 -16.72 -20.76
C ALA A 140 -4.98 -17.38 -20.94
N SER A 141 -4.91 -18.73 -20.86
CA SER A 141 -3.68 -19.49 -21.10
C SER A 141 -3.12 -19.41 -22.52
N LYS A 142 -3.88 -18.89 -23.48
CA LYS A 142 -3.42 -18.60 -24.85
C LYS A 142 -2.63 -17.28 -24.92
N HIS A 143 -2.78 -16.41 -23.93
CA HIS A 143 -2.23 -15.06 -23.93
C HIS A 143 -1.13 -14.86 -22.91
N TYR A 144 -1.16 -15.60 -21.78
CA TYR A 144 -0.10 -15.58 -20.77
C TYR A 144 0.00 -16.94 -20.05
N ALA A 145 1.15 -17.21 -19.47
CA ALA A 145 1.38 -18.47 -18.76
C ALA A 145 0.52 -18.57 -17.50
N LYS A 146 -0.11 -19.72 -17.24
CA LYS A 146 -0.88 -19.96 -16.01
C LYS A 146 -0.08 -19.68 -14.73
N ALA A 147 1.23 -19.92 -14.76
CA ALA A 147 2.15 -19.64 -13.67
C ALA A 147 2.18 -18.14 -13.28
N SER A 148 1.77 -17.22 -14.17
CA SER A 148 1.67 -15.79 -13.88
C SER A 148 0.59 -15.47 -12.84
N ASN A 149 -0.36 -16.37 -12.59
CA ASN A 149 -1.33 -16.26 -11.50
C ASN A 149 -0.75 -16.67 -10.14
N MET A 150 0.45 -17.27 -10.13
CA MET A 150 1.19 -17.64 -8.92
C MET A 150 2.33 -16.62 -8.73
N MET A 151 2.04 -15.53 -8.03
CA MET A 151 2.95 -14.37 -7.92
C MET A 151 4.34 -14.73 -7.41
N GLY A 152 4.48 -15.74 -6.55
CA GLY A 152 5.78 -16.25 -6.11
C GLY A 152 6.62 -16.84 -7.26
N LEU A 153 6.00 -17.49 -8.27
CA LEU A 153 6.73 -17.97 -9.45
C LEU A 153 7.19 -16.81 -10.34
N THR A 154 6.43 -15.72 -10.41
CA THR A 154 6.87 -14.52 -11.13
C THR A 154 8.06 -13.85 -10.42
N ALA A 155 8.11 -13.91 -9.09
CA ALA A 155 9.25 -13.45 -8.31
C ALA A 155 10.49 -14.32 -8.52
N GLU A 156 10.33 -15.65 -8.57
CA GLU A 156 11.42 -16.58 -8.95
C GLU A 156 11.98 -16.26 -10.35
N MET A 157 11.09 -15.97 -11.32
CA MET A 157 11.51 -15.59 -12.67
C MET A 157 12.34 -14.31 -12.64
N LEU A 158 11.90 -13.27 -11.93
CA LEU A 158 12.65 -12.02 -11.80
C LEU A 158 13.99 -12.21 -11.11
N GLY A 159 14.04 -13.00 -10.04
CA GLY A 159 15.28 -13.35 -9.35
C GLY A 159 16.30 -13.98 -10.31
N ARG A 160 15.87 -14.95 -11.12
CA ARG A 160 16.72 -15.60 -12.14
C ARG A 160 17.17 -14.64 -13.23
N MET A 161 16.25 -13.83 -13.79
CA MET A 161 16.56 -12.87 -14.85
C MET A 161 17.57 -11.80 -14.43
N ASN A 162 17.52 -11.40 -13.17
CA ASN A 162 18.38 -10.34 -12.62
C ASN A 162 19.55 -10.85 -11.79
N ASN A 163 19.76 -12.18 -11.73
CA ASN A 163 20.81 -12.85 -10.94
C ASN A 163 20.75 -12.43 -9.46
N ILE A 164 19.56 -12.39 -8.87
CA ILE A 164 19.36 -12.10 -7.46
C ILE A 164 19.55 -13.40 -6.67
N THR A 165 20.53 -13.45 -5.80
CA THR A 165 20.86 -14.65 -5.02
C THR A 165 19.88 -14.85 -3.86
N ARG A 166 19.90 -16.03 -3.26
CA ARG A 166 19.13 -16.33 -2.05
C ARG A 166 19.60 -15.49 -0.86
N GLU A 167 20.89 -15.31 -0.73
CA GLU A 167 21.51 -14.52 0.32
C GLU A 167 21.10 -13.04 0.26
N GLU A 168 21.07 -12.46 -0.94
CA GLU A 168 20.59 -11.09 -1.15
C GLU A 168 19.11 -10.95 -0.75
N GLN A 169 18.28 -11.94 -1.08
CA GLN A 169 16.88 -11.94 -0.70
C GLN A 169 16.68 -12.05 0.81
N ASP A 170 17.41 -12.94 1.47
CA ASP A 170 17.37 -13.13 2.92
C ASP A 170 17.86 -11.85 3.65
N ALA A 171 18.94 -11.23 3.17
CA ALA A 171 19.44 -9.97 3.72
C ALA A 171 18.42 -8.83 3.59
N PHE A 172 17.77 -8.72 2.44
CA PHE A 172 16.74 -7.72 2.18
C PHE A 172 15.53 -7.91 3.11
N GLY A 173 15.04 -9.14 3.26
CA GLY A 173 13.93 -9.45 4.17
C GLY A 173 14.27 -9.18 5.63
N LEU A 174 15.49 -9.54 6.07
CA LEU A 174 15.97 -9.26 7.41
C LEU A 174 16.05 -7.75 7.69
N GLU A 175 16.58 -6.98 6.73
CA GLU A 175 16.67 -5.52 6.86
C GLU A 175 15.26 -4.87 6.93
N SER A 176 14.29 -5.36 6.18
CA SER A 176 12.89 -4.90 6.28
C SER A 176 12.36 -5.07 7.72
N HIS A 177 12.54 -6.24 8.33
CA HIS A 177 12.14 -6.48 9.72
C HIS A 177 12.89 -5.61 10.72
N ARG A 178 14.21 -5.45 10.55
CA ARG A 178 15.04 -4.61 11.42
C ARG A 178 14.58 -3.15 11.40
N ARG A 179 14.32 -2.60 10.22
CA ARG A 179 13.82 -1.22 10.05
C ARG A 179 12.43 -1.05 10.63
N ALA A 180 11.52 -1.99 10.36
CA ALA A 180 10.15 -1.94 10.87
C ALA A 180 10.12 -2.00 12.41
N TRP A 181 10.96 -2.84 13.01
CA TRP A 181 11.05 -2.91 14.47
C TRP A 181 11.65 -1.65 15.08
N ALA A 182 12.72 -1.11 14.50
CA ALA A 182 13.30 0.16 14.94
C ALA A 182 12.27 1.30 14.86
N ALA A 183 11.53 1.40 13.74
CA ALA A 183 10.48 2.39 13.56
C ALA A 183 9.37 2.24 14.60
N THR A 184 8.99 1.00 14.94
CA THR A 184 7.97 0.73 15.99
C THR A 184 8.46 1.19 17.37
N VAL A 185 9.68 0.83 17.75
CA VAL A 185 10.25 1.19 19.08
C VAL A 185 10.47 2.70 19.21
N GLU A 186 10.81 3.36 18.12
CA GLU A 186 11.03 4.82 18.09
C GLU A 186 9.72 5.62 17.92
N GLY A 187 8.55 4.96 17.84
CA GLY A 187 7.25 5.62 17.71
C GLY A 187 7.01 6.28 16.35
N ARG A 188 7.76 5.87 15.30
CA ARG A 188 7.64 6.48 13.97
C ARG A 188 6.30 6.22 13.30
N PHE A 189 5.55 5.21 13.75
CA PHE A 189 4.22 4.88 13.24
C PHE A 189 3.07 5.50 14.05
N ASP A 190 3.34 6.21 15.17
CA ASP A 190 2.32 6.70 16.08
C ASP A 190 1.36 7.71 15.43
N ASN A 191 1.83 8.49 14.45
CA ASN A 191 1.01 9.45 13.73
C ASN A 191 0.11 8.83 12.65
N GLU A 192 0.39 7.57 12.23
CA GLU A 192 -0.36 6.93 11.15
C GLU A 192 -1.25 5.78 11.65
N ILE A 193 -0.90 5.09 12.74
CA ILE A 193 -1.68 3.96 13.24
C ILE A 193 -2.81 4.44 14.16
N ILE A 194 -4.04 4.13 13.74
CA ILE A 194 -5.22 4.23 14.59
C ILE A 194 -5.42 2.88 15.27
N GLY A 195 -5.52 2.87 16.58
CA GLY A 195 -5.79 1.65 17.34
C GLY A 195 -7.18 1.10 17.00
N ILE A 196 -7.22 -0.14 16.56
CA ILE A 196 -8.46 -0.89 16.28
C ILE A 196 -8.62 -1.96 17.34
N GLU A 197 -9.82 -2.09 17.92
CA GLU A 197 -10.10 -3.18 18.84
C GLU A 197 -10.02 -4.53 18.11
N GLY A 198 -9.23 -5.42 18.65
CA GLY A 198 -8.99 -6.76 18.11
C GLY A 198 -8.77 -7.74 19.27
N HIS A 199 -7.99 -8.81 19.03
CA HIS A 199 -7.85 -9.88 20.01
C HIS A 199 -6.38 -10.31 20.16
N ASP A 200 -5.94 -10.51 21.40
CA ASP A 200 -4.66 -11.16 21.68
C ASP A 200 -4.68 -12.67 21.31
N ALA A 201 -3.56 -13.34 21.47
CA ALA A 201 -3.43 -14.76 21.18
C ALA A 201 -4.34 -15.65 22.06
N SER A 202 -4.77 -15.17 23.24
CA SER A 202 -5.67 -15.86 24.16
C SER A 202 -7.15 -15.61 23.87
N GLY A 203 -7.46 -14.71 22.94
CA GLY A 203 -8.83 -14.32 22.57
C GLY A 203 -9.41 -13.16 23.38
N ARG A 204 -8.62 -12.48 24.22
CA ARG A 204 -9.07 -11.30 24.93
C ARG A 204 -9.04 -10.08 24.02
N LEU A 205 -10.01 -9.19 24.23
CA LEU A 205 -10.04 -7.90 23.55
C LEU A 205 -8.80 -7.07 23.92
N GLN A 206 -8.20 -6.45 22.91
CA GLN A 206 -7.10 -5.49 23.08
C GLN A 206 -7.16 -4.44 21.98
N LEU A 207 -6.59 -3.26 22.25
CA LEU A 207 -6.37 -2.26 21.25
C LEU A 207 -5.10 -2.61 20.45
N CYS A 208 -5.26 -2.83 19.15
CA CYS A 208 -4.18 -3.24 18.25
C CYS A 208 -3.52 -1.99 17.64
N THR A 209 -2.31 -1.68 18.09
CA THR A 209 -1.53 -0.50 17.69
C THR A 209 -0.16 -0.83 17.12
N VAL A 210 0.20 -2.13 17.04
CA VAL A 210 1.51 -2.59 16.55
C VAL A 210 1.30 -3.60 15.43
N ASP A 211 2.05 -3.45 14.36
CA ASP A 211 2.02 -4.38 13.21
C ASP A 211 2.46 -5.79 13.66
N GLU A 212 1.53 -6.76 13.56
CA GLU A 212 1.69 -8.10 14.12
C GLU A 212 2.68 -8.97 13.33
N VAL A 213 2.96 -8.59 12.08
CA VAL A 213 3.80 -9.38 11.17
C VAL A 213 5.30 -9.23 11.46
N ILE A 214 5.71 -8.13 12.09
CA ILE A 214 7.11 -7.82 12.40
C ILE A 214 7.74 -8.94 13.24
N ARG A 215 8.96 -9.33 12.89
CA ARG A 215 9.77 -10.35 13.60
C ARG A 215 11.06 -9.71 14.11
N PRO A 216 11.05 -9.15 15.32
CA PRO A 216 12.20 -8.43 15.86
C PRO A 216 13.39 -9.34 16.15
N ASP A 217 13.16 -10.63 16.33
CA ASP A 217 14.12 -11.69 16.62
C ASP A 217 14.61 -12.46 15.38
N ALA A 218 14.25 -12.00 14.18
CA ALA A 218 14.69 -12.64 12.94
C ALA A 218 16.21 -12.56 12.80
N THR A 219 16.82 -13.68 12.37
CA THR A 219 18.26 -13.77 12.11
C THR A 219 18.55 -14.36 10.74
N MET A 220 19.69 -14.04 10.16
CA MET A 220 20.14 -14.59 8.88
C MET A 220 20.16 -16.13 8.91
N GLU A 221 20.63 -16.71 10.02
CA GLU A 221 20.68 -18.16 10.18
C GLU A 221 19.29 -18.83 10.13
N GLN A 222 18.28 -18.19 10.73
CA GLN A 222 16.91 -18.69 10.68
C GLN A 222 16.36 -18.59 9.25
N MET A 223 16.61 -17.49 8.54
CA MET A 223 16.14 -17.29 7.16
C MET A 223 16.74 -18.32 6.19
N GLN A 224 18.05 -18.57 6.29
CA GLN A 224 18.78 -19.53 5.45
C GLN A 224 18.27 -20.97 5.59
N LYS A 225 17.71 -21.35 6.76
CA LYS A 225 17.12 -22.68 7.00
C LYS A 225 15.75 -22.88 6.30
N LEU A 226 15.12 -21.82 5.82
CA LEU A 226 13.80 -21.92 5.18
C LEU A 226 13.91 -22.55 3.78
N ARG A 227 12.93 -23.41 3.47
CA ARG A 227 12.81 -24.01 2.15
C ARG A 227 12.14 -23.03 1.17
N PRO A 228 12.46 -23.12 -0.13
CA PRO A 228 11.70 -22.40 -1.14
C PRO A 228 10.21 -22.68 -1.05
N ALA A 229 9.39 -21.64 -1.16
CA ALA A 229 7.94 -21.73 -0.97
C ALA A 229 7.17 -22.02 -2.26
N PHE A 230 7.72 -21.65 -3.42
CA PHE A 230 6.99 -21.70 -4.70
C PHE A 230 7.60 -22.67 -5.73
N ASP A 231 8.91 -22.81 -5.77
CA ASP A 231 9.61 -23.76 -6.62
C ASP A 231 10.48 -24.70 -5.76
N PRO A 232 9.98 -25.90 -5.37
CA PRO A 232 10.72 -26.79 -4.46
C PRO A 232 12.03 -27.34 -5.01
N LYS A 233 12.23 -27.31 -6.35
CA LYS A 233 13.40 -27.95 -6.99
C LYS A 233 14.56 -26.98 -7.29
N GLY A 234 14.33 -25.69 -7.31
CA GLY A 234 15.36 -24.75 -7.70
C GLY A 234 15.01 -23.30 -7.38
N GLY A 235 13.98 -23.09 -6.56
CA GLY A 235 13.55 -21.77 -6.12
C GLY A 235 14.45 -21.19 -5.04
N THR A 236 14.36 -19.88 -4.90
CA THR A 236 15.08 -19.09 -3.90
C THR A 236 14.14 -18.27 -3.02
N VAL A 237 12.89 -18.06 -3.45
CA VAL A 237 11.89 -17.29 -2.73
C VAL A 237 11.31 -18.11 -1.57
N THR A 238 11.36 -17.58 -0.36
CA THR A 238 10.89 -18.24 0.85
C THR A 238 9.76 -17.48 1.51
N ALA A 239 9.19 -18.03 2.57
CA ALA A 239 8.21 -17.33 3.41
C ALA A 239 8.79 -16.08 4.08
N ALA A 240 10.10 -16.04 4.38
CA ALA A 240 10.75 -14.89 5.00
C ALA A 240 11.18 -13.81 3.98
N THR A 241 11.19 -14.14 2.69
CA THR A 241 11.50 -13.21 1.60
C THR A 241 10.27 -12.82 0.79
N SER A 242 9.08 -13.11 1.33
CA SER A 242 7.77 -12.80 0.77
C SER A 242 6.95 -11.98 1.77
N SER A 243 6.16 -11.04 1.27
CA SER A 243 5.18 -10.35 2.12
C SER A 243 4.15 -11.33 2.68
N ALA A 244 3.78 -11.15 3.93
CA ALA A 244 2.79 -12.02 4.57
C ALA A 244 1.37 -11.71 4.08
N LEU A 245 0.55 -12.76 3.94
CA LEU A 245 -0.90 -12.62 3.85
C LEU A 245 -1.41 -11.94 5.13
N SER A 246 -2.08 -10.84 5.01
CA SER A 246 -2.39 -9.98 6.15
C SER A 246 -3.73 -9.25 5.99
N ASP A 247 -4.20 -8.73 7.10
CA ASP A 247 -5.45 -8.02 7.25
C ASP A 247 -5.13 -6.57 7.64
N GLY A 248 -5.78 -5.59 7.01
CA GLY A 248 -5.56 -4.20 7.34
C GLY A 248 -6.26 -3.23 6.39
N ALA A 249 -6.36 -2.00 6.84
CA ALA A 249 -6.96 -0.90 6.11
C ALA A 249 -6.11 0.37 6.24
N ALA A 250 -6.23 1.27 5.26
CA ALA A 250 -5.64 2.60 5.28
C ALA A 250 -6.57 3.60 4.61
N ALA A 251 -6.53 4.86 5.05
CA ALA A 251 -7.39 5.93 4.57
C ALA A 251 -6.64 7.26 4.50
N MET A 252 -7.05 8.12 3.56
CA MET A 252 -6.53 9.48 3.42
C MET A 252 -7.65 10.47 3.14
N LEU A 253 -7.49 11.70 3.66
CA LEU A 253 -8.30 12.86 3.33
C LEU A 253 -7.61 13.65 2.22
N VAL A 254 -8.26 13.77 1.07
CA VAL A 254 -7.72 14.38 -0.14
C VAL A 254 -8.67 15.49 -0.61
N MET A 255 -8.10 16.63 -0.99
CA MET A 255 -8.92 17.74 -1.47
C MET A 255 -8.16 18.65 -2.44
N SER A 256 -8.86 19.65 -3.01
CA SER A 256 -8.20 20.72 -3.75
C SER A 256 -7.41 21.62 -2.79
N ALA A 257 -6.30 22.18 -3.25
CA ALA A 257 -5.52 23.13 -2.45
C ALA A 257 -6.33 24.38 -2.08
N GLN A 258 -7.24 24.80 -2.96
CA GLN A 258 -8.16 25.90 -2.66
C GLN A 258 -9.08 25.56 -1.49
N LYS A 259 -9.69 24.36 -1.51
CA LYS A 259 -10.60 23.92 -0.43
C LYS A 259 -9.88 23.76 0.90
N ALA A 260 -8.66 23.23 0.89
CA ALA A 260 -7.83 23.16 2.10
C ALA A 260 -7.57 24.55 2.69
N LYS A 261 -7.23 25.52 1.83
CA LYS A 261 -7.02 26.92 2.22
C LYS A 261 -8.30 27.55 2.79
N ASP A 262 -9.45 27.34 2.15
CA ASP A 262 -10.72 27.92 2.56
C ASP A 262 -11.18 27.38 3.93
N LEU A 263 -10.83 26.13 4.24
CA LEU A 263 -11.10 25.47 5.52
C LEU A 263 -10.01 25.75 6.58
N GLY A 264 -8.90 26.40 6.21
CA GLY A 264 -7.78 26.61 7.13
C GLY A 264 -6.99 25.35 7.46
N LEU A 265 -7.19 24.25 6.70
CA LEU A 265 -6.47 23.01 6.87
C LEU A 265 -5.07 23.12 6.26
N LYS A 266 -4.09 22.47 6.91
CA LYS A 266 -2.71 22.45 6.45
C LYS A 266 -2.46 21.19 5.63
N PRO A 267 -2.25 21.28 4.31
CA PRO A 267 -1.84 20.12 3.52
C PRO A 267 -0.49 19.59 4.00
N ARG A 268 -0.34 18.27 4.02
CA ARG A 268 0.94 17.59 4.31
C ARG A 268 1.77 17.41 3.04
N ALA A 269 1.11 17.08 1.93
CA ALA A 269 1.77 16.95 0.63
C ALA A 269 0.82 17.27 -0.51
N ARG A 270 1.39 17.64 -1.68
CA ARG A 270 0.66 17.66 -2.95
C ARG A 270 1.04 16.49 -3.83
N ILE A 271 0.15 16.08 -4.70
CA ILE A 271 0.43 15.09 -5.75
C ILE A 271 1.11 15.79 -6.93
N ARG A 272 2.37 15.42 -7.23
CA ARG A 272 3.14 15.95 -8.37
C ARG A 272 2.80 15.24 -9.66
N SER A 273 2.69 13.92 -9.58
CA SER A 273 2.33 13.10 -10.74
C SER A 273 1.86 11.71 -10.33
N MET A 274 1.16 11.08 -11.25
CA MET A 274 0.58 9.76 -11.10
C MET A 274 0.76 8.97 -12.40
N ALA A 275 1.05 7.67 -12.30
CA ALA A 275 1.12 6.81 -13.48
C ALA A 275 0.75 5.36 -13.18
N VAL A 276 0.19 4.73 -14.20
CA VAL A 276 0.01 3.29 -14.29
C VAL A 276 0.69 2.81 -15.56
N ALA A 277 1.32 1.64 -15.51
CA ALA A 277 1.94 1.00 -16.65
C ALA A 277 1.68 -0.51 -16.63
N GLY A 278 1.61 -1.13 -17.82
CA GLY A 278 1.58 -2.58 -17.97
C GLY A 278 2.99 -3.12 -18.22
N CYS A 279 3.19 -4.40 -17.91
CA CYS A 279 4.35 -5.21 -18.27
C CYS A 279 3.91 -6.67 -18.51
N ASP A 280 4.82 -7.54 -18.85
CA ASP A 280 4.51 -8.98 -19.00
C ASP A 280 4.01 -9.56 -17.65
N ALA A 281 2.92 -10.31 -17.70
CA ALA A 281 2.32 -10.96 -16.54
C ALA A 281 3.28 -11.95 -15.83
N ALA A 282 4.19 -12.58 -16.59
CA ALA A 282 5.18 -13.51 -16.05
C ALA A 282 6.24 -12.83 -15.17
N ILE A 283 6.40 -11.52 -15.31
CA ILE A 283 7.33 -10.69 -14.52
C ILE A 283 6.61 -9.50 -13.90
N MET A 284 5.41 -9.72 -13.38
CA MET A 284 4.55 -8.65 -12.82
C MET A 284 5.29 -7.76 -11.80
N GLY A 285 6.24 -8.31 -11.07
CA GLY A 285 7.06 -7.59 -10.10
C GLY A 285 7.95 -6.49 -10.70
N TYR A 286 8.14 -6.48 -12.04
CA TYR A 286 8.84 -5.41 -12.76
C TYR A 286 7.95 -4.17 -12.97
N GLY A 287 6.64 -4.27 -12.78
CA GLY A 287 5.66 -3.20 -13.00
C GLY A 287 6.01 -1.83 -12.40
N PRO A 288 6.62 -1.74 -11.19
CA PRO A 288 7.07 -0.47 -10.62
C PRO A 288 8.01 0.33 -11.54
N VAL A 289 8.88 -0.35 -12.31
CA VAL A 289 9.87 0.32 -13.16
C VAL A 289 9.21 1.18 -14.25
N PRO A 290 8.38 0.64 -15.16
CA PRO A 290 7.72 1.46 -16.19
C PRO A 290 6.72 2.46 -15.58
N ALA A 291 6.07 2.14 -14.45
CA ALA A 291 5.16 3.06 -13.77
C ALA A 291 5.91 4.27 -13.19
N THR A 292 7.02 4.03 -12.48
CA THR A 292 7.89 5.07 -11.94
C THR A 292 8.45 5.96 -13.03
N ASN A 293 9.07 5.38 -14.08
CA ASN A 293 9.62 6.15 -15.19
C ASN A 293 8.55 7.05 -15.84
N LYS A 294 7.33 6.55 -15.98
CA LYS A 294 6.21 7.33 -16.54
C LYS A 294 5.76 8.45 -15.60
N ALA A 295 5.72 8.19 -14.28
CA ALA A 295 5.39 9.21 -13.28
C ALA A 295 6.46 10.31 -13.23
N LEU A 296 7.73 9.94 -13.16
CA LEU A 296 8.85 10.88 -13.16
C LEU A 296 8.87 11.74 -14.41
N LYS A 297 8.69 11.13 -15.60
CA LYS A 297 8.59 11.89 -16.86
C LYS A 297 7.46 12.92 -16.83
N ARG A 298 6.30 12.58 -16.26
CA ARG A 298 5.17 13.51 -16.12
C ARG A 298 5.44 14.65 -15.14
N ALA A 299 6.22 14.37 -14.09
CA ALA A 299 6.66 15.38 -13.13
C ALA A 299 7.78 16.27 -13.65
N GLY A 300 8.43 15.93 -14.78
CA GLY A 300 9.66 16.56 -15.26
C GLY A 300 10.86 16.27 -14.35
N MET A 301 10.88 15.09 -13.73
CA MET A 301 11.86 14.66 -12.73
C MET A 301 12.58 13.39 -13.16
N SER A 302 13.66 13.06 -12.46
CA SER A 302 14.43 11.85 -12.55
C SER A 302 14.34 11.04 -11.25
N ILE A 303 14.86 9.82 -11.24
CA ILE A 303 14.94 9.01 -10.01
C ILE A 303 15.91 9.63 -8.98
N ASP A 304 16.89 10.41 -9.43
CA ASP A 304 17.86 11.06 -8.57
C ASP A 304 17.28 12.23 -7.77
N ASP A 305 16.12 12.75 -8.18
CA ASP A 305 15.40 13.79 -7.45
C ASP A 305 14.59 13.23 -6.27
N MET A 306 14.44 11.90 -6.18
CA MET A 306 13.70 11.25 -5.11
C MET A 306 14.53 11.19 -3.83
N GLN A 307 13.97 11.71 -2.74
CA GLN A 307 14.62 11.80 -1.44
C GLN A 307 14.13 10.71 -0.47
N THR A 308 12.91 10.21 -0.68
CA THR A 308 12.32 9.10 0.09
C THR A 308 11.46 8.27 -0.84
N ILE A 309 11.59 6.95 -0.76
CA ILE A 309 10.85 6.03 -1.64
C ILE A 309 10.17 4.95 -0.78
N GLU A 310 8.88 4.77 -0.99
CA GLU A 310 8.13 3.60 -0.54
C GLU A 310 7.89 2.66 -1.74
N LEU A 311 8.64 1.58 -1.79
CA LEU A 311 8.48 0.48 -2.73
C LEU A 311 7.80 -0.69 -2.02
N ASN A 312 6.62 -1.10 -2.49
CA ASN A 312 5.97 -2.26 -1.91
C ASN A 312 6.81 -3.53 -2.11
N GLU A 313 7.19 -4.18 -1.02
CA GLU A 313 7.99 -5.40 -0.99
C GLU A 313 7.08 -6.64 -1.10
N ALA A 314 6.50 -6.88 -2.27
CA ALA A 314 5.72 -8.11 -2.45
C ALA A 314 6.60 -9.35 -2.27
N PHE A 315 7.84 -9.29 -2.77
CA PHE A 315 8.91 -10.29 -2.62
C PHE A 315 10.26 -9.59 -2.64
N ALA A 316 11.25 -10.10 -1.89
CA ALA A 316 12.61 -9.58 -1.90
C ALA A 316 13.24 -9.63 -3.31
N ALA A 317 13.06 -10.75 -4.03
CA ALA A 317 13.54 -10.88 -5.41
C ALA A 317 12.95 -9.80 -6.34
N GLN A 318 11.68 -9.45 -6.14
CA GLN A 318 11.01 -8.39 -6.88
C GLN A 318 11.56 -7.01 -6.48
N GLY A 319 11.66 -6.72 -5.20
CA GLY A 319 12.19 -5.46 -4.69
C GLY A 319 13.61 -5.18 -5.21
N LEU A 320 14.51 -6.13 -5.04
CA LEU A 320 15.90 -6.05 -5.51
C LEU A 320 15.99 -5.86 -7.04
N SER A 321 15.13 -6.55 -7.80
CA SER A 321 15.06 -6.39 -9.27
C SER A 321 14.64 -4.97 -9.66
N VAL A 322 13.69 -4.37 -8.94
CA VAL A 322 13.25 -2.98 -9.17
C VAL A 322 14.34 -1.99 -8.80
N LEU A 323 15.00 -2.17 -7.64
CA LEU A 323 16.10 -1.32 -7.20
C LEU A 323 17.23 -1.31 -8.24
N LYS A 324 17.60 -2.49 -8.76
CA LYS A 324 18.60 -2.63 -9.81
C LYS A 324 18.20 -1.91 -11.10
N ALA A 325 16.96 -2.08 -11.54
CA ALA A 325 16.44 -1.48 -12.78
C ALA A 325 16.26 0.05 -12.72
N LEU A 326 16.05 0.59 -11.52
CA LEU A 326 15.95 2.03 -11.27
C LEU A 326 17.26 2.67 -10.80
N ASN A 327 18.39 1.95 -10.81
CA ASN A 327 19.70 2.41 -10.32
C ASN A 327 19.67 2.88 -8.84
N LEU A 328 18.93 2.16 -7.99
CA LEU A 328 18.78 2.44 -6.56
C LEU A 328 19.56 1.46 -5.68
N THR A 329 20.40 0.59 -6.24
CA THR A 329 21.15 -0.43 -5.47
C THR A 329 22.02 0.20 -4.40
N ASP A 330 22.67 1.33 -4.70
CA ASP A 330 23.56 2.06 -3.78
C ASP A 330 22.82 3.16 -2.99
N LYS A 331 21.49 3.26 -3.13
CA LYS A 331 20.61 4.26 -2.48
C LYS A 331 19.49 3.60 -1.66
N GLN A 332 19.73 2.42 -1.11
CA GLN A 332 18.72 1.70 -0.34
C GLN A 332 18.40 2.36 1.01
N ASP A 333 19.20 3.30 1.45
CA ASP A 333 18.99 4.12 2.64
C ASP A 333 17.78 5.06 2.55
N ILE A 334 17.40 5.47 1.33
CA ILE A 334 16.20 6.28 1.10
C ILE A 334 14.94 5.43 0.78
N VAL A 335 15.08 4.10 0.66
CA VAL A 335 13.98 3.19 0.29
C VAL A 335 13.48 2.46 1.52
N ASN A 336 12.16 2.53 1.77
CA ASN A 336 11.49 1.84 2.89
C ASN A 336 12.22 2.06 4.22
N ILE A 337 12.48 3.31 4.57
CA ILE A 337 13.29 3.67 5.76
C ILE A 337 12.69 3.15 7.06
N ASN A 338 11.39 2.93 7.10
CA ASN A 338 10.63 2.38 8.21
C ASN A 338 10.28 0.89 8.01
N GLY A 339 10.97 0.18 7.12
CA GLY A 339 10.63 -1.19 6.73
C GLY A 339 9.50 -1.24 5.70
N GLY A 340 9.31 -2.38 5.06
CA GLY A 340 8.33 -2.57 3.99
C GLY A 340 7.41 -3.77 4.20
N ALA A 341 6.74 -4.19 3.14
CA ALA A 341 5.66 -5.17 3.22
C ALA A 341 6.10 -6.58 3.67
N ILE A 342 7.37 -6.94 3.54
CA ILE A 342 7.87 -8.21 4.08
C ILE A 342 7.71 -8.23 5.60
N ALA A 343 8.04 -7.11 6.25
CA ALA A 343 7.91 -6.96 7.69
C ALA A 343 6.52 -6.53 8.15
N LEU A 344 5.89 -5.59 7.43
CA LEU A 344 4.61 -4.98 7.84
C LEU A 344 3.40 -5.79 7.36
N GLY A 345 3.52 -6.56 6.27
CA GLY A 345 2.41 -7.24 5.62
C GLY A 345 1.90 -6.54 4.37
N HIS A 346 1.10 -7.28 3.58
CA HIS A 346 0.57 -6.82 2.30
C HIS A 346 -0.92 -7.16 2.14
N PRO A 347 -1.82 -6.48 2.89
CA PRO A 347 -3.26 -6.58 2.62
C PRO A 347 -3.50 -5.90 1.25
N LEU A 348 -3.88 -6.68 0.24
CA LEU A 348 -3.76 -6.29 -1.17
C LEU A 348 -4.42 -4.93 -1.49
N GLY A 349 -5.72 -4.80 -1.20
CA GLY A 349 -6.47 -3.58 -1.48
C GLY A 349 -6.05 -2.36 -0.64
N CYS A 350 -5.46 -2.60 0.53
CA CYS A 350 -4.99 -1.57 1.45
C CYS A 350 -3.63 -0.96 1.06
N SER A 351 -2.72 -1.78 0.50
CA SER A 351 -1.29 -1.48 0.46
C SER A 351 -0.92 -0.20 -0.27
N GLY A 352 -1.63 0.18 -1.33
CA GLY A 352 -1.36 1.44 -2.05
C GLY A 352 -1.54 2.68 -1.17
N ALA A 353 -2.62 2.72 -0.37
CA ALA A 353 -2.84 3.78 0.61
C ALA A 353 -1.83 3.68 1.75
N ARG A 354 -1.55 2.47 2.27
CA ARG A 354 -0.59 2.24 3.35
C ARG A 354 0.79 2.81 3.00
N ILE A 355 1.36 2.46 1.84
CA ILE A 355 2.68 2.97 1.46
C ILE A 355 2.68 4.48 1.23
N THR A 356 1.56 5.06 0.79
CA THR A 356 1.45 6.52 0.61
C THR A 356 1.37 7.23 1.96
N VAL A 357 0.62 6.69 2.94
CA VAL A 357 0.55 7.23 4.31
C VAL A 357 1.92 7.13 4.99
N THR A 358 2.58 5.98 4.89
CA THR A 358 3.94 5.80 5.44
C THR A 358 4.94 6.75 4.77
N LEU A 359 4.84 6.97 3.44
CA LEU A 359 5.69 7.93 2.74
C LEU A 359 5.50 9.36 3.24
N LEU A 360 4.26 9.80 3.51
CA LEU A 360 3.99 11.12 4.11
C LEU A 360 4.74 11.31 5.43
N ASN A 361 4.62 10.31 6.32
CA ASN A 361 5.29 10.35 7.62
C ASN A 361 6.83 10.25 7.48
N ALA A 362 7.31 9.42 6.56
CA ALA A 362 8.74 9.26 6.29
C ALA A 362 9.38 10.57 5.78
N LEU A 363 8.70 11.31 4.89
CA LEU A 363 9.13 12.63 4.43
C LEU A 363 9.25 13.64 5.58
N GLU A 364 8.27 13.65 6.48
CA GLU A 364 8.27 14.54 7.66
C GLU A 364 9.39 14.17 8.64
N GLN A 365 9.55 12.86 8.93
CA GLN A 365 10.55 12.35 9.85
C GLN A 365 11.98 12.59 9.37
N SER A 366 12.21 12.55 8.06
CA SER A 366 13.53 12.74 7.44
C SER A 366 13.79 14.18 7.02
N ASP A 367 12.83 15.08 7.24
CA ASP A 367 12.85 16.48 6.76
C ASP A 367 13.18 16.59 5.25
N THR A 368 12.58 15.70 4.46
CA THR A 368 12.71 15.63 3.01
C THR A 368 11.44 16.11 2.32
N GLU A 369 11.54 16.52 1.04
CA GLU A 369 10.42 17.17 0.33
C GLU A 369 9.79 16.27 -0.72
N ILE A 370 10.59 15.52 -1.50
CA ILE A 370 10.11 14.76 -2.65
C ILE A 370 10.12 13.27 -2.37
N GLY A 371 8.94 12.65 -2.52
CA GLY A 371 8.77 11.22 -2.30
C GLY A 371 8.08 10.49 -3.45
N LEU A 372 8.40 9.19 -3.56
CA LEU A 372 7.82 8.26 -4.52
C LEU A 372 7.20 7.08 -3.79
N ALA A 373 5.92 6.83 -4.03
CA ALA A 373 5.28 5.56 -3.70
C ALA A 373 5.07 4.74 -4.98
N THR A 374 5.54 3.49 -5.00
CA THR A 374 5.39 2.62 -6.17
C THR A 374 5.20 1.17 -5.79
N MET A 375 4.44 0.42 -6.60
CA MET A 375 4.17 -0.98 -6.34
C MET A 375 3.87 -1.78 -7.59
N CYS A 376 4.17 -3.07 -7.53
CA CYS A 376 3.78 -4.06 -8.52
C CYS A 376 2.31 -4.48 -8.33
N ILE A 377 1.72 -4.95 -9.39
CA ILE A 377 0.31 -5.37 -9.43
C ILE A 377 0.24 -6.69 -10.20
N GLY A 378 -0.47 -7.64 -9.69
CA GLY A 378 -0.70 -8.93 -10.34
C GLY A 378 -1.13 -8.80 -11.79
N LEU A 379 -0.87 -9.82 -12.58
CA LEU A 379 -1.13 -9.85 -14.03
C LEU A 379 -0.35 -8.80 -14.85
N GLY A 380 0.80 -8.34 -14.34
CA GLY A 380 1.73 -7.52 -15.11
C GLY A 380 1.36 -6.04 -15.18
N GLN A 381 1.22 -5.37 -14.05
CA GLN A 381 1.04 -3.93 -13.98
C GLN A 381 1.92 -3.30 -12.89
N GLY A 382 2.07 -1.99 -12.93
CA GLY A 382 2.64 -1.17 -11.87
C GLY A 382 1.91 0.15 -11.74
N ILE A 383 1.98 0.74 -10.56
CA ILE A 383 1.42 2.05 -10.25
C ILE A 383 2.42 2.86 -9.44
N ALA A 384 2.50 4.16 -9.70
CA ALA A 384 3.42 5.07 -9.02
C ALA A 384 2.79 6.44 -8.79
N THR A 385 3.09 7.04 -7.66
CA THR A 385 2.68 8.39 -7.26
C THR A 385 3.89 9.15 -6.74
N VAL A 386 4.18 10.30 -7.32
CA VAL A 386 5.17 11.26 -6.81
C VAL A 386 4.43 12.30 -6.00
N ILE A 387 4.84 12.50 -4.76
CA ILE A 387 4.30 13.51 -3.85
C ILE A 387 5.39 14.49 -3.44
N GLU A 388 4.98 15.69 -3.08
CA GLU A 388 5.85 16.74 -2.57
C GLU A 388 5.26 17.29 -1.28
N ARG A 389 6.05 17.29 -0.21
CA ARG A 389 5.70 17.92 1.08
C ARG A 389 5.53 19.42 0.90
N VAL A 390 4.54 20.02 1.58
CA VAL A 390 4.20 21.43 1.46
C VAL A 390 4.12 22.15 2.80
#